data_c6a418f179e9612ebe0881d3c419a52d
#
_entry.id   c6a418f179e9612ebe0881d3c419a52d
#
_cell.length_a   1.000
_cell.length_b   1.000
_cell.length_c   1.000
_cell.angle_alpha   90.00
_cell.angle_beta   90.00
_cell.angle_gamma   90.00
#
_symmetry.space_group_name_H-M   'P 1'
#
loop_
_entity.id
_entity.type
_entity.pdbx_description
1 polymer ?
#
loop_
_entity_poly.entity_id
_entity_poly.type
_entity_poly.pdbx_seq_one_letter_code
_entity_poly.pdbx_strand_id
1 'polypeptide(L)'
;MQEEKYTDAIKWYNKWMEFTCKEDADVYTRLAQAYFESKQLAKMVEPADKAIALYEEPNKNPYVLKLTSYYERKMYPETVSVAEELVKTFPEEKTWWSRLGFFYILVEDYKKGLSTLELAYMQGYLEKDSEIKTLAQLYQSNGMPYKAAKLLEKHMKEGLLKNDADMLANIANAYHQAKNFKTAANLYAQAAAKSSDPEHYRKQGTLLLVAEDYKGAIKALENALERGA
;
A
#
# COMPACT_ATOMS: atom_id res chain seq x y z
N MET A 1 -4.13 -8.26 34.59
CA MET A 1 -4.97 -9.48 34.43
C MET A 1 -4.80 -10.22 33.10
N GLN A 2 -4.92 -9.60 31.93
CA GLN A 2 -4.69 -10.32 30.64
C GLN A 2 -3.21 -10.64 30.40
N GLU A 3 -2.30 -9.70 30.60
CA GLU A 3 -0.85 -9.90 30.44
C GLU A 3 -0.29 -11.02 31.37
N GLU A 4 -0.80 -11.17 32.57
CA GLU A 4 -0.41 -12.24 33.51
C GLU A 4 -0.75 -13.63 32.96
N LYS A 5 -1.92 -13.79 32.31
CA LYS A 5 -2.32 -15.07 31.70
C LYS A 5 -1.36 -15.52 30.58
N TYR A 6 -0.91 -14.58 29.77
CA TYR A 6 0.05 -14.90 28.69
C TYR A 6 1.45 -15.20 29.23
N THR A 7 1.87 -14.49 30.30
CA THR A 7 3.13 -14.78 30.98
C THR A 7 3.10 -16.20 31.60
N ASP A 8 2.00 -16.60 32.18
CA ASP A 8 1.83 -17.96 32.70
C ASP A 8 1.79 -19.01 31.57
N ALA A 9 1.12 -18.71 30.44
CA ALA A 9 1.12 -19.59 29.27
C ALA A 9 2.54 -19.81 28.74
N ILE A 10 3.37 -18.77 28.66
CA ILE A 10 4.79 -18.87 28.26
C ILE A 10 5.54 -19.84 29.20
N LYS A 11 5.37 -19.69 30.51
CA LYS A 11 6.00 -20.59 31.48
C LYS A 11 5.58 -22.04 31.28
N TRP A 12 4.28 -22.29 31.04
CA TRP A 12 3.75 -23.63 30.85
C TRP A 12 4.22 -24.26 29.55
N TYR A 13 4.28 -23.52 28.41
CA TYR A 13 4.82 -24.04 27.15
C TYR A 13 6.29 -24.44 27.30
N ASN A 14 7.12 -23.59 27.95
CA ASN A 14 8.53 -23.91 28.18
C ASN A 14 8.69 -25.15 29.07
N LYS A 15 7.96 -25.25 30.20
CA LYS A 15 7.97 -26.43 31.06
C LYS A 15 7.52 -27.69 30.36
N TRP A 16 6.50 -27.58 29.50
CA TRP A 16 6.02 -28.74 28.73
C TRP A 16 7.09 -29.28 27.80
N MET A 17 7.78 -28.40 27.07
CA MET A 17 8.87 -28.78 26.17
C MET A 17 10.04 -29.39 26.95
N GLU A 18 10.43 -28.81 28.08
CA GLU A 18 11.48 -29.36 28.95
C GLU A 18 11.10 -30.73 29.50
N PHE A 19 9.88 -30.90 29.97
CA PHE A 19 9.41 -32.14 30.57
C PHE A 19 9.23 -33.26 29.53
N THR A 20 8.71 -32.94 28.38
CA THR A 20 8.43 -33.95 27.32
C THR A 20 9.61 -34.22 26.43
N CYS A 21 10.62 -33.37 26.42
CA CYS A 21 11.73 -33.36 25.46
C CYS A 21 11.25 -33.45 23.99
N LYS A 22 10.04 -32.88 23.70
CA LYS A 22 9.45 -32.87 22.38
C LYS A 22 9.45 -31.45 21.80
N GLU A 23 9.79 -31.37 20.54
CA GLU A 23 9.60 -30.16 19.73
C GLU A 23 8.31 -30.32 18.93
N ASP A 24 7.44 -29.31 19.01
CA ASP A 24 6.13 -29.33 18.39
C ASP A 24 5.86 -27.97 17.74
N ALA A 25 5.52 -27.96 16.45
CA ALA A 25 5.32 -26.77 15.67
C ALA A 25 4.15 -25.90 16.18
N ASP A 26 3.05 -26.53 16.61
CA ASP A 26 1.90 -25.82 17.15
C ASP A 26 2.22 -25.19 18.50
N VAL A 27 2.98 -25.88 19.35
CA VAL A 27 3.43 -25.34 20.65
C VAL A 27 4.32 -24.14 20.44
N TYR A 28 5.27 -24.18 19.50
CA TYR A 28 6.12 -23.04 19.18
C TYR A 28 5.31 -21.88 18.60
N THR A 29 4.33 -22.14 17.73
CA THR A 29 3.43 -21.12 17.21
C THR A 29 2.65 -20.44 18.31
N ARG A 30 2.09 -21.20 19.25
CA ARG A 30 1.37 -20.66 20.43
C ARG A 30 2.27 -19.90 21.39
N LEU A 31 3.51 -20.34 21.55
CA LEU A 31 4.53 -19.63 22.33
C LEU A 31 4.86 -18.26 21.70
N ALA A 32 5.05 -18.21 20.39
CA ALA A 32 5.25 -16.95 19.67
C ALA A 32 4.04 -16.01 19.82
N GLN A 33 2.83 -16.55 19.71
CA GLN A 33 1.59 -15.77 19.95
C GLN A 33 1.51 -15.25 21.39
N ALA A 34 1.86 -16.06 22.39
CA ALA A 34 1.86 -15.63 23.79
C ALA A 34 2.89 -14.51 24.06
N TYR A 35 4.04 -14.54 23.38
CA TYR A 35 5.00 -13.44 23.42
C TYR A 35 4.44 -12.17 22.78
N PHE A 36 3.67 -12.29 21.67
CA PHE A 36 2.99 -11.13 21.07
C PHE A 36 2.01 -10.49 22.05
N GLU A 37 1.10 -11.27 22.62
CA GLU A 37 0.06 -10.80 23.55
C GLU A 37 0.65 -10.20 24.84
N SER A 38 1.84 -10.68 25.25
CA SER A 38 2.57 -10.13 26.40
C SER A 38 3.55 -9.00 26.01
N LYS A 39 3.46 -8.49 24.76
CA LYS A 39 4.30 -7.40 24.21
C LYS A 39 5.82 -7.67 24.22
N GLN A 40 6.21 -8.92 24.28
CA GLN A 40 7.62 -9.34 24.22
C GLN A 40 8.04 -9.62 22.78
N LEU A 41 7.87 -8.62 21.91
CA LEU A 41 7.97 -8.75 20.45
C LEU A 41 9.27 -9.41 19.95
N ALA A 42 10.42 -9.09 20.56
CA ALA A 42 11.69 -9.66 20.14
C ALA A 42 11.77 -11.17 20.36
N LYS A 43 11.10 -11.67 21.41
CA LYS A 43 11.10 -13.09 21.77
C LYS A 43 10.17 -13.96 20.91
N MET A 44 9.37 -13.34 20.04
CA MET A 44 8.50 -14.07 19.12
C MET A 44 9.27 -14.78 18.00
N VAL A 45 10.43 -14.24 17.61
CA VAL A 45 11.14 -14.65 16.39
C VAL A 45 11.66 -16.08 16.48
N GLU A 46 12.34 -16.42 17.58
CA GLU A 46 12.94 -17.76 17.76
C GLU A 46 11.87 -18.88 17.71
N PRO A 47 10.79 -18.83 18.52
CA PRO A 47 9.76 -19.87 18.43
C PRO A 47 9.03 -19.85 17.08
N ALA A 48 8.86 -18.71 16.42
CA ALA A 48 8.30 -18.67 15.08
C ALA A 48 9.20 -19.38 14.07
N ASP A 49 10.52 -19.19 14.13
CA ASP A 49 11.48 -19.88 13.26
C ASP A 49 11.49 -21.38 13.50
N LYS A 50 11.45 -21.82 14.75
CA LYS A 50 11.34 -23.25 15.10
C LYS A 50 10.04 -23.85 14.58
N ALA A 51 8.90 -23.16 14.70
CA ALA A 51 7.64 -23.61 14.15
C ALA A 51 7.70 -23.77 12.64
N ILE A 52 8.24 -22.79 11.92
CA ILE A 52 8.41 -22.83 10.45
C ILE A 52 9.23 -24.06 10.03
N ALA A 53 10.31 -24.34 10.76
CA ALA A 53 11.20 -25.46 10.46
C ALA A 53 10.58 -26.84 10.74
N LEU A 54 9.63 -26.93 11.66
CA LEU A 54 9.02 -28.18 12.11
C LEU A 54 7.75 -28.55 11.37
N TYR A 55 7.04 -27.58 10.76
CA TYR A 55 5.85 -27.91 9.97
C TYR A 55 6.20 -28.70 8.70
N GLU A 56 5.62 -29.85 8.52
CA GLU A 56 5.75 -30.65 7.30
C GLU A 56 5.08 -29.95 6.11
N GLU A 57 3.88 -29.42 6.31
CA GLU A 57 3.17 -28.57 5.36
C GLU A 57 3.31 -27.11 5.78
N PRO A 58 3.60 -26.18 4.86
CA PRO A 58 3.78 -24.78 5.21
C PRO A 58 2.57 -24.20 5.95
N ASN A 59 2.80 -23.60 7.12
CA ASN A 59 1.79 -22.90 7.91
C ASN A 59 2.08 -21.41 7.92
N LYS A 60 1.11 -20.60 7.52
CA LYS A 60 1.23 -19.15 7.40
C LYS A 60 1.45 -18.45 8.76
N ASN A 61 0.85 -18.95 9.83
CA ASN A 61 0.78 -18.25 11.12
C ASN A 61 2.13 -17.88 11.72
N PRO A 62 3.15 -18.77 11.81
CA PRO A 62 4.45 -18.39 12.35
C PRO A 62 5.18 -17.34 11.50
N TYR A 63 5.00 -17.37 10.16
CA TYR A 63 5.54 -16.30 9.29
C TYR A 63 4.91 -14.94 9.61
N VAL A 64 3.60 -14.91 9.81
CA VAL A 64 2.88 -13.68 10.16
C VAL A 64 3.31 -13.15 11.52
N LEU A 65 3.51 -13.99 12.50
CA LEU A 65 4.02 -13.63 13.82
C LEU A 65 5.44 -13.05 13.73
N LYS A 66 6.33 -13.72 13.00
CA LYS A 66 7.70 -13.25 12.76
C LYS A 66 7.71 -11.89 12.05
N LEU A 67 6.93 -11.74 10.99
CA LEU A 67 6.78 -10.49 10.26
C LEU A 67 6.26 -9.36 11.17
N THR A 68 5.24 -9.65 11.98
CA THR A 68 4.68 -8.68 12.93
C THR A 68 5.73 -8.23 13.94
N SER A 69 6.55 -9.14 14.48
CA SER A 69 7.65 -8.80 15.38
C SER A 69 8.60 -7.78 14.75
N TYR A 70 9.05 -8.05 13.53
CA TYR A 70 9.98 -7.15 12.85
C TYR A 70 9.34 -5.81 12.50
N TYR A 71 8.11 -5.82 11.98
CA TYR A 71 7.39 -4.60 11.60
C TYR A 71 7.15 -3.67 12.80
N GLU A 72 6.62 -4.19 13.91
CA GLU A 72 6.36 -3.41 15.13
C GLU A 72 7.63 -2.84 15.75
N ARG A 73 8.76 -3.51 15.57
CA ARG A 73 10.09 -3.07 16.00
C ARG A 73 10.78 -2.16 14.97
N LYS A 74 10.10 -1.81 13.86
CA LYS A 74 10.62 -1.00 12.75
C LYS A 74 11.87 -1.58 12.07
N MET A 75 12.01 -2.89 12.11
CA MET A 75 13.07 -3.65 11.43
C MET A 75 12.60 -3.95 9.99
N TYR A 76 12.49 -2.91 9.18
CA TYR A 76 11.86 -2.99 7.86
C TYR A 76 12.59 -3.89 6.85
N PRO A 77 13.93 -3.93 6.81
CA PRO A 77 14.64 -4.89 5.94
C PRO A 77 14.28 -6.35 6.25
N GLU A 78 14.22 -6.71 7.54
CA GLU A 78 13.83 -8.05 7.99
C GLU A 78 12.34 -8.31 7.71
N THR A 79 11.50 -7.28 7.84
CA THR A 79 10.07 -7.35 7.47
C THR A 79 9.90 -7.67 5.98
N VAL A 80 10.67 -7.02 5.11
CA VAL A 80 10.70 -7.32 3.66
C VAL A 80 11.09 -8.76 3.41
N SER A 81 12.17 -9.24 4.05
CA SER A 81 12.65 -10.62 3.86
C SER A 81 11.57 -11.65 4.19
N VAL A 82 10.86 -11.48 5.33
CA VAL A 82 9.77 -12.40 5.72
C VAL A 82 8.56 -12.25 4.78
N ALA A 83 8.26 -11.05 4.30
CA ALA A 83 7.17 -10.86 3.34
C ALA A 83 7.48 -11.49 1.97
N GLU A 84 8.74 -11.46 1.51
CA GLU A 84 9.19 -12.19 0.32
C GLU A 84 9.00 -13.71 0.49
N GLU A 85 9.35 -14.26 1.66
CA GLU A 85 9.12 -15.67 1.99
C GLU A 85 7.62 -16.01 1.98
N LEU A 86 6.76 -15.15 2.55
CA LEU A 86 5.31 -15.33 2.56
C LEU A 86 4.72 -15.38 1.15
N VAL A 87 5.10 -14.44 0.29
CA VAL A 87 4.62 -14.41 -1.10
C VAL A 87 5.12 -15.62 -1.88
N LYS A 88 6.36 -16.06 -1.65
CA LYS A 88 6.94 -17.26 -2.30
C LYS A 88 6.24 -18.55 -1.86
N THR A 89 5.94 -18.67 -0.55
CA THR A 89 5.37 -19.89 0.03
C THR A 89 3.85 -19.96 -0.16
N PHE A 90 3.16 -18.80 -0.14
CA PHE A 90 1.71 -18.68 -0.25
C PHE A 90 1.32 -17.73 -1.39
N PRO A 91 1.64 -18.02 -2.64
CA PRO A 91 1.45 -17.09 -3.77
C PRO A 91 -0.01 -16.74 -4.04
N GLU A 92 -0.96 -17.58 -3.62
CA GLU A 92 -2.40 -17.39 -3.77
C GLU A 92 -2.98 -16.36 -2.78
N GLU A 93 -2.22 -16.00 -1.77
CA GLU A 93 -2.65 -15.06 -0.71
C GLU A 93 -2.46 -13.61 -1.17
N LYS A 94 -3.45 -13.07 -1.85
CA LYS A 94 -3.47 -11.73 -2.47
C LYS A 94 -2.92 -10.62 -1.57
N THR A 95 -3.30 -10.65 -0.28
CA THR A 95 -2.94 -9.60 0.69
C THR A 95 -1.43 -9.43 0.86
N TRP A 96 -0.64 -10.51 0.72
CA TRP A 96 0.80 -10.42 0.92
C TRP A 96 1.52 -9.73 -0.24
N TRP A 97 0.96 -9.79 -1.44
CA TRP A 97 1.51 -9.07 -2.59
C TRP A 97 1.43 -7.56 -2.42
N SER A 98 0.28 -7.03 -2.02
CA SER A 98 0.14 -5.59 -1.77
C SER A 98 0.97 -5.13 -0.57
N ARG A 99 1.03 -5.94 0.50
CA ARG A 99 1.87 -5.65 1.67
C ARG A 99 3.35 -5.66 1.35
N LEU A 100 3.83 -6.63 0.57
CA LEU A 100 5.23 -6.68 0.14
C LEU A 100 5.59 -5.44 -0.67
N GLY A 101 4.74 -5.02 -1.62
CA GLY A 101 4.93 -3.78 -2.36
C GLY A 101 5.04 -2.56 -1.44
N PHE A 102 4.19 -2.48 -0.42
CA PHE A 102 4.24 -1.43 0.60
C PHE A 102 5.54 -1.50 1.44
N PHE A 103 5.99 -2.69 1.85
CA PHE A 103 7.22 -2.83 2.63
C PHE A 103 8.46 -2.43 1.82
N TYR A 104 8.50 -2.71 0.51
CA TYR A 104 9.55 -2.17 -0.36
C TYR A 104 9.58 -0.64 -0.39
N ILE A 105 8.41 0.02 -0.36
CA ILE A 105 8.34 1.48 -0.25
C ILE A 105 8.93 1.97 1.08
N LEU A 106 8.67 1.27 2.19
CA LEU A 106 9.22 1.62 3.51
C LEU A 106 10.75 1.54 3.59
N VAL A 107 11.37 0.67 2.78
CA VAL A 107 12.84 0.58 2.66
C VAL A 107 13.38 1.35 1.46
N GLU A 108 12.55 2.22 0.85
CA GLU A 108 12.89 3.08 -0.28
C GLU A 108 13.31 2.31 -1.56
N ASP A 109 13.00 1.02 -1.64
CA ASP A 109 13.16 0.24 -2.88
C ASP A 109 11.94 0.41 -3.79
N TYR A 110 11.77 1.62 -4.31
CA TYR A 110 10.63 1.99 -5.15
C TYR A 110 10.53 1.17 -6.44
N LYS A 111 11.65 0.67 -6.95
CA LYS A 111 11.65 -0.18 -8.16
C LYS A 111 11.02 -1.52 -7.89
N LYS A 112 11.42 -2.19 -6.80
CA LYS A 112 10.80 -3.45 -6.40
C LYS A 112 9.35 -3.23 -5.94
N GLY A 113 9.08 -2.15 -5.23
CA GLY A 113 7.71 -1.77 -4.84
C GLY A 113 6.80 -1.64 -6.06
N LEU A 114 7.24 -0.91 -7.09
CA LEU A 114 6.50 -0.76 -8.33
C LEU A 114 6.26 -2.11 -9.04
N SER A 115 7.31 -2.89 -9.29
CA SER A 115 7.18 -4.17 -10.00
C SER A 115 6.30 -5.17 -9.25
N THR A 116 6.37 -5.20 -7.91
CA THR A 116 5.54 -6.06 -7.08
C THR A 116 4.07 -5.66 -7.14
N LEU A 117 3.76 -4.36 -6.99
CA LEU A 117 2.38 -3.87 -7.07
C LEU A 117 1.81 -3.96 -8.48
N GLU A 118 2.64 -3.76 -9.52
CA GLU A 118 2.22 -3.93 -10.91
C GLU A 118 1.85 -5.40 -11.19
N LEU A 119 2.66 -6.35 -10.71
CA LEU A 119 2.36 -7.76 -10.83
C LEU A 119 1.08 -8.12 -10.06
N ALA A 120 0.93 -7.64 -8.84
CA ALA A 120 -0.29 -7.82 -8.05
C ALA A 120 -1.53 -7.25 -8.76
N TYR A 121 -1.39 -6.09 -9.40
CA TYR A 121 -2.46 -5.47 -10.20
C TYR A 121 -2.84 -6.33 -11.41
N MET A 122 -1.86 -6.84 -12.15
CA MET A 122 -2.09 -7.71 -13.31
C MET A 122 -2.80 -9.02 -12.93
N GLN A 123 -2.57 -9.53 -11.74
CA GLN A 123 -3.24 -10.71 -11.18
C GLN A 123 -4.63 -10.40 -10.59
N GLY A 124 -5.05 -9.13 -10.58
CA GLY A 124 -6.32 -8.72 -9.98
C GLY A 124 -6.32 -8.75 -8.44
N TYR A 125 -5.16 -8.64 -7.80
CA TYR A 125 -5.02 -8.71 -6.34
C TYR A 125 -5.17 -7.36 -5.65
N LEU A 126 -5.13 -6.24 -6.38
CA LEU A 126 -5.35 -4.91 -5.82
C LEU A 126 -6.85 -4.58 -5.87
N GLU A 127 -7.50 -4.66 -4.72
CA GLU A 127 -8.97 -4.52 -4.60
C GLU A 127 -9.38 -3.23 -3.88
N LYS A 128 -8.42 -2.51 -3.28
CA LYS A 128 -8.67 -1.29 -2.51
C LYS A 128 -8.28 -0.03 -3.26
N ASP A 129 -9.04 1.05 -3.02
CA ASP A 129 -8.75 2.37 -3.57
C ASP A 129 -7.34 2.87 -3.21
N SER A 130 -6.89 2.62 -1.98
CA SER A 130 -5.56 3.01 -1.51
C SER A 130 -4.43 2.29 -2.26
N GLU A 131 -4.62 1.02 -2.61
CA GLU A 131 -3.63 0.23 -3.36
C GLU A 131 -3.48 0.76 -4.79
N ILE A 132 -4.59 1.07 -5.46
CA ILE A 132 -4.59 1.69 -6.80
C ILE A 132 -3.94 3.07 -6.78
N LYS A 133 -4.24 3.90 -5.77
CA LYS A 133 -3.61 5.22 -5.61
C LYS A 133 -2.10 5.10 -5.38
N THR A 134 -1.66 4.15 -4.57
CA THR A 134 -0.23 3.89 -4.33
C THR A 134 0.48 3.46 -5.61
N LEU A 135 -0.10 2.55 -6.38
CA LEU A 135 0.47 2.14 -7.68
C LEU A 135 0.55 3.32 -8.66
N ALA A 136 -0.50 4.16 -8.73
CA ALA A 136 -0.50 5.36 -9.56
C ALA A 136 0.61 6.35 -9.15
N GLN A 137 0.81 6.56 -7.85
CA GLN A 137 1.88 7.40 -7.32
C GLN A 137 3.26 6.86 -7.68
N LEU A 138 3.46 5.54 -7.60
CA LEU A 138 4.70 4.89 -8.02
C LEU A 138 4.94 5.04 -9.53
N TYR A 139 3.91 4.94 -10.35
CA TYR A 139 4.05 5.23 -11.79
C TYR A 139 4.50 6.67 -12.03
N GLN A 140 3.91 7.66 -11.34
CA GLN A 140 4.31 9.06 -11.50
C GLN A 140 5.76 9.29 -11.07
N SER A 141 6.16 8.82 -9.90
CA SER A 141 7.53 8.97 -9.37
C SER A 141 8.59 8.24 -10.21
N ASN A 142 8.19 7.21 -10.96
CA ASN A 142 9.08 6.49 -11.89
C ASN A 142 8.98 6.99 -13.35
N GLY A 143 8.43 8.20 -13.56
CA GLY A 143 8.40 8.83 -14.88
C GLY A 143 7.38 8.26 -15.87
N MET A 144 6.33 7.60 -15.34
CA MET A 144 5.24 7.02 -16.13
C MET A 144 3.88 7.69 -15.84
N PRO A 145 3.78 9.05 -15.86
CA PRO A 145 2.57 9.76 -15.44
C PRO A 145 1.35 9.45 -16.32
N TYR A 146 1.54 9.16 -17.58
CA TYR A 146 0.43 8.75 -18.46
C TYR A 146 -0.20 7.43 -18.01
N LYS A 147 0.63 6.46 -17.60
CA LYS A 147 0.18 5.17 -17.09
C LYS A 147 -0.60 5.34 -15.77
N ALA A 148 -0.13 6.23 -14.89
CA ALA A 148 -0.83 6.62 -13.67
C ALA A 148 -2.21 7.23 -13.96
N ALA A 149 -2.30 8.19 -14.90
CA ALA A 149 -3.55 8.82 -15.29
C ALA A 149 -4.57 7.78 -15.79
N LYS A 150 -4.14 6.89 -16.68
CA LYS A 150 -5.01 5.84 -17.23
C LYS A 150 -5.50 4.86 -16.18
N LEU A 151 -4.64 4.49 -15.21
CA LEU A 151 -5.01 3.63 -14.09
C LEU A 151 -6.10 4.28 -13.23
N LEU A 152 -5.88 5.52 -12.81
CA LEU A 152 -6.85 6.26 -11.98
C LEU A 152 -8.16 6.49 -12.73
N GLU A 153 -8.13 6.89 -14.00
CA GLU A 153 -9.33 7.06 -14.84
C GLU A 153 -10.16 5.79 -14.94
N LYS A 154 -9.50 4.66 -15.19
CA LYS A 154 -10.16 3.36 -15.30
C LYS A 154 -10.93 3.05 -14.01
N HIS A 155 -10.25 3.09 -12.87
CA HIS A 155 -10.84 2.71 -11.59
C HIS A 155 -11.84 3.74 -11.05
N MET A 156 -11.73 5.00 -11.46
CA MET A 156 -12.78 5.99 -11.21
C MET A 156 -14.05 5.68 -12.02
N LYS A 157 -13.92 5.29 -13.29
CA LYS A 157 -15.06 4.88 -14.14
C LYS A 157 -15.72 3.59 -13.65
N GLU A 158 -14.94 2.66 -13.12
CA GLU A 158 -15.41 1.39 -12.55
C GLU A 158 -16.02 1.55 -11.15
N GLY A 159 -15.91 2.74 -10.53
CA GLY A 159 -16.52 3.05 -9.24
C GLY A 159 -15.69 2.65 -8.01
N LEU A 160 -14.48 2.10 -8.20
CA LEU A 160 -13.57 1.81 -7.09
C LEU A 160 -13.00 3.11 -6.49
N LEU A 161 -12.69 4.09 -7.33
CA LEU A 161 -12.26 5.43 -6.92
C LEU A 161 -13.43 6.41 -6.98
N LYS A 162 -13.50 7.32 -6.00
CA LYS A 162 -14.54 8.36 -5.97
C LYS A 162 -14.38 9.31 -7.16
N ASN A 163 -15.49 9.67 -7.78
CA ASN A 163 -15.53 10.69 -8.82
C ASN A 163 -15.83 12.06 -8.19
N ASP A 164 -14.87 12.57 -7.44
CA ASP A 164 -14.89 13.90 -6.81
C ASP A 164 -13.86 14.87 -7.44
N ALA A 165 -13.86 16.11 -6.96
CA ALA A 165 -12.94 17.14 -7.46
C ALA A 165 -11.47 16.76 -7.25
N ASP A 166 -11.13 16.17 -6.10
CA ASP A 166 -9.76 15.79 -5.76
C ASP A 166 -9.23 14.70 -6.68
N MET A 167 -10.03 13.67 -6.95
CA MET A 167 -9.63 12.60 -7.86
C MET A 167 -9.47 13.11 -9.30
N LEU A 168 -10.40 13.95 -9.78
CA LEU A 168 -10.29 14.57 -11.10
C LEU A 168 -9.03 15.45 -11.20
N ALA A 169 -8.70 16.21 -10.15
CA ALA A 169 -7.48 17.03 -10.10
C ALA A 169 -6.22 16.14 -10.07
N ASN A 170 -6.24 15.02 -9.36
CA ASN A 170 -5.12 14.06 -9.36
C ASN A 170 -4.87 13.44 -10.74
N ILE A 171 -5.93 13.05 -11.44
CA ILE A 171 -5.83 12.53 -12.81
C ILE A 171 -5.34 13.63 -13.76
N ALA A 172 -5.87 14.86 -13.62
CA ALA A 172 -5.44 16.02 -14.39
C ALA A 172 -3.94 16.31 -14.20
N ASN A 173 -3.45 16.25 -12.96
CA ASN A 173 -2.04 16.44 -12.65
C ASN A 173 -1.15 15.37 -13.32
N ALA A 174 -1.59 14.12 -13.32
CA ALA A 174 -0.87 13.03 -14.00
C ALA A 174 -0.83 13.25 -15.52
N TYR A 175 -1.92 13.70 -16.14
CA TYR A 175 -1.91 14.07 -17.56
C TYR A 175 -1.06 15.29 -17.83
N HIS A 176 -1.03 16.29 -16.94
CA HIS A 176 -0.14 17.44 -17.06
C HIS A 176 1.34 17.00 -17.08
N GLN A 177 1.74 16.16 -16.11
CA GLN A 177 3.09 15.60 -16.08
C GLN A 177 3.43 14.80 -17.36
N ALA A 178 2.42 14.15 -17.95
CA ALA A 178 2.52 13.45 -19.24
C ALA A 178 2.49 14.39 -20.45
N LYS A 179 2.49 15.71 -20.24
CA LYS A 179 2.38 16.76 -21.27
C LYS A 179 1.11 16.68 -22.13
N ASN A 180 0.08 16.03 -21.63
CA ASN A 180 -1.26 15.98 -22.26
C ASN A 180 -2.11 17.15 -21.75
N PHE A 181 -1.76 18.36 -22.14
CA PHE A 181 -2.28 19.61 -21.57
C PHE A 181 -3.78 19.78 -21.81
N LYS A 182 -4.29 19.43 -23.00
CA LYS A 182 -5.74 19.56 -23.30
C LYS A 182 -6.60 18.64 -22.43
N THR A 183 -6.18 17.38 -22.26
CA THR A 183 -6.89 16.44 -21.38
C THR A 183 -6.83 16.89 -19.92
N ALA A 184 -5.66 17.34 -19.48
CA ALA A 184 -5.48 17.85 -18.12
C ALA A 184 -6.38 19.08 -17.86
N ALA A 185 -6.44 20.05 -18.80
CA ALA A 185 -7.30 21.22 -18.70
C ALA A 185 -8.79 20.84 -18.60
N ASN A 186 -9.25 19.88 -19.40
CA ASN A 186 -10.64 19.41 -19.35
C ASN A 186 -10.98 18.75 -17.99
N LEU A 187 -10.06 17.96 -17.43
CA LEU A 187 -10.24 17.34 -16.12
C LEU A 187 -10.24 18.37 -14.99
N TYR A 188 -9.41 19.40 -15.06
CA TYR A 188 -9.47 20.52 -14.10
C TYR A 188 -10.77 21.32 -14.23
N ALA A 189 -11.32 21.48 -15.44
CA ALA A 189 -12.66 22.07 -15.61
C ALA A 189 -13.76 21.23 -14.91
N GLN A 190 -13.69 19.91 -15.04
CA GLN A 190 -14.62 19.00 -14.35
C GLN A 190 -14.43 19.05 -12.81
N ALA A 191 -13.20 19.15 -12.33
CA ALA A 191 -12.90 19.34 -10.91
C ALA A 191 -13.47 20.65 -10.39
N ALA A 192 -13.27 21.74 -11.13
CA ALA A 192 -13.82 23.06 -10.82
C ALA A 192 -15.35 23.10 -10.77
N ALA A 193 -16.03 22.30 -11.60
CA ALA A 193 -17.49 22.18 -11.57
C ALA A 193 -18.01 21.46 -10.32
N LYS A 194 -17.17 20.67 -9.64
CA LYS A 194 -17.50 19.90 -8.43
C LYS A 194 -16.97 20.51 -7.14
N SER A 195 -16.21 21.60 -7.23
CA SER A 195 -15.56 22.25 -6.11
C SER A 195 -15.76 23.77 -6.17
N SER A 196 -15.77 24.41 -5.01
CA SER A 196 -15.71 25.88 -4.92
C SER A 196 -14.28 26.43 -5.00
N ASP A 197 -13.25 25.58 -5.07
CA ASP A 197 -11.85 25.97 -5.10
C ASP A 197 -11.48 26.64 -6.44
N PRO A 198 -11.15 27.95 -6.45
CA PRO A 198 -10.78 28.67 -7.67
C PRO A 198 -9.47 28.16 -8.30
N GLU A 199 -8.65 27.45 -7.55
CA GLU A 199 -7.37 26.91 -8.01
C GLU A 199 -7.54 25.95 -9.21
N HIS A 200 -8.65 25.21 -9.26
CA HIS A 200 -8.94 24.35 -10.40
C HIS A 200 -9.13 25.12 -11.71
N TYR A 201 -9.84 26.27 -11.65
CA TYR A 201 -9.97 27.14 -12.81
C TYR A 201 -8.64 27.80 -13.20
N ARG A 202 -7.82 28.21 -12.22
CA ARG A 202 -6.50 28.76 -12.47
C ARG A 202 -5.59 27.74 -13.18
N LYS A 203 -5.56 26.49 -12.70
CA LYS A 203 -4.80 25.41 -13.33
C LYS A 203 -5.33 25.10 -14.73
N GLN A 204 -6.65 25.05 -14.92
CA GLN A 204 -7.25 24.92 -16.24
C GLN A 204 -6.76 25.99 -17.19
N GLY A 205 -6.86 27.25 -16.80
CA GLY A 205 -6.45 28.39 -17.64
C GLY A 205 -4.97 28.34 -18.01
N THR A 206 -4.10 28.04 -17.04
CA THR A 206 -2.65 27.90 -17.28
C THR A 206 -2.36 26.79 -18.31
N LEU A 207 -3.04 25.66 -18.21
CA LEU A 207 -2.84 24.54 -19.16
C LEU A 207 -3.37 24.86 -20.55
N LEU A 208 -4.48 25.60 -20.65
CA LEU A 208 -5.02 26.06 -21.92
C LEU A 208 -4.11 27.07 -22.61
N LEU A 209 -3.42 27.95 -21.84
CA LEU A 209 -2.37 28.83 -22.38
C LEU A 209 -1.23 28.01 -22.99
N VAL A 210 -0.75 26.97 -22.30
CA VAL A 210 0.30 26.08 -22.82
C VAL A 210 -0.18 25.30 -24.05
N ALA A 211 -1.47 25.01 -24.12
CA ALA A 211 -2.10 24.32 -25.26
C ALA A 211 -2.51 25.28 -26.40
N GLU A 212 -2.16 26.57 -26.31
CA GLU A 212 -2.47 27.64 -27.26
C GLU A 212 -3.96 27.91 -27.47
N ASP A 213 -4.81 27.46 -26.52
CA ASP A 213 -6.23 27.83 -26.48
C ASP A 213 -6.43 29.11 -25.66
N TYR A 214 -6.09 30.24 -26.24
CA TYR A 214 -6.14 31.56 -25.57
C TYR A 214 -7.57 31.98 -25.14
N LYS A 215 -8.58 31.64 -25.94
CA LYS A 215 -9.97 31.97 -25.57
C LYS A 215 -10.45 31.17 -24.37
N GLY A 216 -10.18 29.88 -24.37
CA GLY A 216 -10.47 29.03 -23.23
C GLY A 216 -9.72 29.42 -21.98
N ALA A 217 -8.44 29.79 -22.13
CA ALA A 217 -7.60 30.25 -21.04
C ALA A 217 -8.15 31.53 -20.36
N ILE A 218 -8.50 32.54 -21.15
CA ILE A 218 -9.10 33.80 -20.63
C ILE A 218 -10.32 33.48 -19.79
N LYS A 219 -11.27 32.74 -20.37
CA LYS A 219 -12.53 32.37 -19.68
C LYS A 219 -12.28 31.62 -18.37
N ALA A 220 -11.34 30.68 -18.35
CA ALA A 220 -11.00 29.92 -17.15
C ALA A 220 -10.36 30.80 -16.08
N LEU A 221 -9.44 31.71 -16.46
CA LEU A 221 -8.79 32.64 -15.53
C LEU A 221 -9.76 33.70 -14.99
N GLU A 222 -10.69 34.19 -15.79
CA GLU A 222 -11.77 35.08 -15.33
C GLU A 222 -12.63 34.37 -14.27
N ASN A 223 -13.05 33.12 -14.51
CA ASN A 223 -13.78 32.32 -13.52
C ASN A 223 -12.97 32.11 -12.21
N ALA A 224 -11.66 31.97 -12.31
CA ALA A 224 -10.79 31.86 -11.13
C ALA A 224 -10.81 33.16 -10.32
N LEU A 225 -10.62 34.33 -10.98
CA LEU A 225 -10.63 35.66 -10.34
C LEU A 225 -11.99 35.98 -9.69
N GLU A 226 -13.10 35.67 -10.37
CA GLU A 226 -14.44 35.89 -9.82
C GLU A 226 -14.71 35.06 -8.55
N ARG A 227 -13.97 33.98 -8.36
CA ARG A 227 -14.07 33.07 -7.18
C ARG A 227 -13.00 33.33 -6.14
N GLY A 228 -12.15 34.33 -6.32
CA GLY A 228 -11.17 34.79 -5.33
C GLY A 228 -9.78 34.16 -5.42
N ALA A 229 -9.35 33.70 -6.64
CA ALA A 229 -7.99 33.25 -6.89
C ALA A 229 -7.01 34.44 -6.95
#